data_2de5dc443b911a495b5a90152c1c1d2a
#
_entry.id   2de5dc443b911a495b5a90152c1c1d2a
#
_cell.length_a   1.000
_cell.length_b   1.000
_cell.length_c   1.000
_cell.angle_alpha   90.00
_cell.angle_beta   90.00
_cell.angle_gamma   90.00
#
_symmetry.space_group_name_H-M   'P 1'
#
loop_
_entity.id
_entity.type
_entity.pdbx_description
1 polymer ?
#
loop_
_entity_poly.entity_id
_entity_poly.type
_entity_poly.pdbx_seq_one_letter_code
_entity_poly.pdbx_strand_id
1 'polypeptide(L)'
;MGLFGWTRFGDFPHIRPTSGMNSLSQRLISMAALVILSFTGCGTLAGKQPARTASPDLRYDFALIGDVPYDELQATHLFPNMIEEMNAARLAFVVHDGDIKSGSTPCTDEAFERVFVQFQTSRHPLIYLFGDNKWSDCGRVKTNAFDPSERLQKLRDLFTQSDQSLGQRKVALARQSSEPRFAAFRENIRWTHGGVMFAGLNVPGDDNHFGTPEFGPRNAANIAWIQDAFAIATKENLRAVMLIMQANPHFDLAVTNRLRRGFNEMLEVIEKETLAFKKPVVLVHGDSHYFRIDQPLLGSRSRRRIENFTRVETFGNPDVHWLRVSVDWRDPNVFRFHPQYVRKNLLKH
;
A
#
# COMPACT_ATOMS: atom_id res chain seq x y z
N MET A 1 -6.31 6.57 -60.14
CA MET A 1 -6.90 7.84 -60.60
C MET A 1 -7.48 8.50 -59.34
N GLY A 2 -6.98 9.54 -58.92
CA GLY A 2 -6.39 10.81 -58.86
C GLY A 2 -5.96 11.04 -57.38
N LEU A 3 -4.83 11.42 -57.04
CA LEU A 3 -3.88 12.52 -57.21
C LEU A 3 -4.39 13.88 -56.67
N PHE A 4 -3.50 14.48 -55.88
CA PHE A 4 -3.36 15.90 -55.47
C PHE A 4 -4.04 16.24 -54.10
N GLY A 5 -3.38 16.99 -53.21
CA GLY A 5 -2.17 17.79 -53.32
C GLY A 5 -1.70 18.32 -51.97
N TRP A 6 -0.42 18.59 -51.93
CA TRP A 6 0.34 19.27 -50.91
C TRP A 6 0.07 20.77 -50.91
N THR A 7 0.00 21.42 -49.75
CA THR A 7 0.39 22.85 -49.66
C THR A 7 1.28 23.07 -48.45
N ARG A 8 2.38 23.74 -48.79
CA ARG A 8 3.47 24.22 -47.94
C ARG A 8 3.26 25.68 -47.52
N PHE A 9 4.01 26.06 -46.47
CA PHE A 9 4.60 27.36 -46.12
C PHE A 9 3.79 28.39 -45.32
N GLY A 10 4.45 28.86 -44.27
CA GLY A 10 4.25 30.10 -43.56
C GLY A 10 5.37 30.30 -42.53
N ASP A 11 6.25 31.26 -42.85
CA ASP A 11 7.53 31.56 -42.24
C ASP A 11 7.49 32.20 -40.87
N PHE A 12 8.63 32.05 -40.14
CA PHE A 12 9.00 32.74 -38.90
C PHE A 12 9.35 34.24 -39.12
N PRO A 13 9.37 35.06 -38.08
CA PRO A 13 10.51 35.97 -37.95
C PRO A 13 11.26 35.82 -36.60
N HIS A 14 12.59 35.80 -36.76
CA HIS A 14 13.60 35.99 -35.74
C HIS A 14 13.59 37.44 -35.19
N ILE A 15 13.79 37.57 -33.86
CA ILE A 15 14.29 38.82 -33.27
C ILE A 15 15.51 38.47 -32.39
N ARG A 16 16.62 39.16 -32.71
CA ARG A 16 17.92 39.11 -32.02
C ARG A 16 18.00 40.08 -30.84
N PRO A 17 18.97 39.88 -29.92
CA PRO A 17 19.11 40.64 -28.71
C PRO A 17 19.94 41.91 -28.88
N THR A 18 19.64 42.92 -28.06
CA THR A 18 20.49 44.13 -27.93
C THR A 18 21.21 44.12 -26.58
N SER A 19 22.51 44.28 -26.69
CA SER A 19 23.51 44.55 -25.65
C SER A 19 23.40 46.00 -25.12
N GLY A 20 23.66 46.19 -23.85
CA GLY A 20 23.85 47.49 -23.22
C GLY A 20 24.71 47.38 -21.97
N MET A 21 26.02 47.56 -22.11
CA MET A 21 27.01 47.84 -21.06
C MET A 21 26.96 49.32 -20.64
N ASN A 22 27.10 49.59 -19.33
CA ASN A 22 27.84 50.78 -18.77
C ASN A 22 27.94 50.57 -17.25
N SER A 23 29.09 50.44 -16.71
CA SER A 23 30.27 51.19 -16.34
C SER A 23 30.16 51.89 -14.95
N LEU A 24 31.06 51.46 -14.06
CA LEU A 24 31.86 52.14 -13.06
C LEU A 24 31.24 53.24 -12.15
N SER A 25 31.38 53.01 -10.85
CA SER A 25 32.10 54.00 -10.02
C SER A 25 32.57 53.40 -8.69
N GLN A 26 33.87 53.33 -8.53
CA GLN A 26 34.61 53.18 -7.27
C GLN A 26 34.43 54.45 -6.43
N ARG A 27 34.29 54.31 -5.10
CA ARG A 27 34.76 55.29 -4.11
C ARG A 27 35.29 54.56 -2.87
N LEU A 28 36.57 54.67 -2.66
CA LEU A 28 37.33 54.52 -1.42
C LEU A 28 37.02 55.69 -0.47
N ILE A 29 36.88 55.45 0.81
CA ILE A 29 37.25 56.38 1.91
C ILE A 29 37.46 55.51 3.18
N SER A 30 38.71 55.29 3.52
CA SER A 30 39.52 55.72 4.67
C SER A 30 39.05 55.39 6.09
N MET A 31 40.01 54.78 6.75
CA MET A 31 40.25 54.41 8.13
C MET A 31 39.83 55.50 9.19
N ALA A 32 39.29 55.05 10.29
CA ALA A 32 39.57 55.64 11.58
C ALA A 32 39.60 54.50 12.62
N ALA A 33 40.78 54.30 13.18
CA ALA A 33 41.02 53.43 14.32
C ALA A 33 40.55 54.12 15.62
N LEU A 34 39.77 53.40 16.40
CA LEU A 34 39.53 53.79 17.82
C LEU A 34 39.76 52.55 18.68
N VAL A 35 40.87 52.59 19.44
CA VAL A 35 41.22 51.65 20.51
C VAL A 35 40.42 52.01 21.74
N ILE A 36 39.61 51.10 22.27
CA ILE A 36 39.12 51.18 23.64
C ILE A 36 39.37 49.82 24.32
N LEU A 37 40.06 49.88 25.45
CA LEU A 37 40.48 48.80 26.30
C LEU A 37 39.32 48.08 27.00
N SER A 38 39.43 46.77 27.00
CA SER A 38 39.25 45.79 28.06
C SER A 38 38.21 46.05 29.18
N PHE A 39 37.23 45.14 29.21
CA PHE A 39 36.75 44.54 30.47
C PHE A 39 36.47 43.05 30.21
N THR A 40 37.29 42.23 30.87
CA THR A 40 37.13 40.78 30.96
C THR A 40 35.90 40.43 31.81
N GLY A 41 34.80 40.15 31.17
CA GLY A 41 33.65 39.50 31.79
C GLY A 41 33.59 38.05 31.27
N CYS A 42 34.03 37.07 32.12
CA CYS A 42 33.85 35.66 31.85
C CYS A 42 32.37 35.28 31.95
N GLY A 43 31.61 35.52 30.89
CA GLY A 43 30.25 35.05 30.74
C GLY A 43 30.29 33.69 30.00
N THR A 44 30.00 32.63 30.72
CA THR A 44 29.78 31.27 30.13
C THR A 44 28.60 31.39 29.18
N LEU A 45 28.87 31.53 27.88
CA LEU A 45 27.91 31.32 26.84
C LEU A 45 27.53 29.82 26.87
N ALA A 46 26.44 29.53 27.58
CA ALA A 46 25.74 28.26 27.40
C ALA A 46 25.26 28.21 25.92
N GLY A 47 26.09 27.63 25.08
CA GLY A 47 25.73 27.34 23.71
C GLY A 47 24.49 26.47 23.73
N LYS A 48 23.36 26.97 23.24
CA LYS A 48 22.21 26.15 22.88
C LYS A 48 22.72 25.14 21.88
N GLN A 49 22.92 23.88 22.34
CA GLN A 49 23.12 22.77 21.42
C GLN A 49 21.93 22.79 20.44
N PRO A 50 22.20 22.76 19.13
CA PRO A 50 21.11 22.59 18.18
C PRO A 50 20.36 21.32 18.57
N ALA A 51 19.04 21.45 18.70
CA ALA A 51 18.17 20.30 18.96
C ALA A 51 18.59 19.18 17.98
N ARG A 52 19.09 18.04 18.51
CA ARG A 52 19.32 16.86 17.71
C ARG A 52 17.97 16.55 17.06
N THR A 53 17.84 16.84 15.78
CA THR A 53 16.77 16.27 14.97
C THR A 53 16.87 14.77 15.18
N ALA A 54 15.87 14.19 15.83
CA ALA A 54 15.81 12.75 16.02
C ALA A 54 15.98 12.15 14.64
N SER A 55 17.08 11.36 14.47
CA SER A 55 17.24 10.57 13.24
C SER A 55 15.94 9.78 13.07
N PRO A 56 15.33 9.76 11.89
CA PRO A 56 14.12 8.98 11.67
C PRO A 56 14.38 7.58 12.20
N ASP A 57 13.45 7.05 13.00
CA ASP A 57 13.57 5.71 13.56
C ASP A 57 13.67 4.75 12.36
N LEU A 58 14.88 4.26 12.07
CA LEU A 58 15.19 3.45 10.89
C LEU A 58 14.62 2.03 11.00
N ARG A 59 13.92 1.76 12.10
CA ARG A 59 13.29 0.48 12.41
C ARG A 59 11.90 0.69 12.94
N TYR A 60 10.97 -0.09 12.45
CA TYR A 60 9.63 -0.17 12.98
C TYR A 60 9.02 -1.54 12.68
N ASP A 61 8.00 -1.90 13.47
CA ASP A 61 7.18 -3.08 13.23
C ASP A 61 5.78 -2.68 12.81
N PHE A 62 5.14 -3.51 11.98
CA PHE A 62 3.72 -3.46 11.70
C PHE A 62 3.14 -4.86 11.65
N ALA A 63 1.81 -4.99 11.63
CA ALA A 63 1.14 -6.27 11.57
C ALA A 63 0.43 -6.47 10.23
N LEU A 64 0.44 -7.74 9.76
CA LEU A 64 -0.41 -8.21 8.66
C LEU A 64 -1.36 -9.28 9.20
N ILE A 65 -2.63 -9.17 8.83
CA ILE A 65 -3.72 -10.10 9.11
C ILE A 65 -4.66 -10.16 7.91
N GLY A 66 -5.42 -11.23 7.76
CA GLY A 66 -6.42 -11.40 6.71
C GLY A 66 -7.37 -12.55 6.98
N ASP A 67 -8.41 -12.69 6.16
CA ASP A 67 -9.33 -13.83 6.10
C ASP A 67 -9.93 -14.23 7.48
N VAL A 68 -10.20 -13.24 8.34
CA VAL A 68 -10.82 -13.36 9.67
C VAL A 68 -11.58 -12.06 10.02
N PRO A 69 -12.64 -12.12 10.87
CA PRO A 69 -13.29 -13.31 11.43
C PRO A 69 -14.33 -13.92 10.48
N TYR A 70 -14.44 -15.26 10.41
CA TYR A 70 -15.34 -15.96 9.49
C TYR A 70 -16.61 -16.50 10.14
N ASP A 71 -16.59 -16.77 11.44
CA ASP A 71 -17.69 -17.31 12.21
C ASP A 71 -17.88 -16.58 13.55
N GLU A 72 -18.91 -16.98 14.30
CA GLU A 72 -19.25 -16.33 15.56
C GLU A 72 -18.17 -16.52 16.64
N LEU A 73 -17.52 -17.69 16.71
CA LEU A 73 -16.43 -17.93 17.65
C LEU A 73 -15.25 -17.00 17.35
N GLN A 74 -14.88 -16.88 16.09
CA GLN A 74 -13.84 -15.94 15.67
C GLN A 74 -14.24 -14.51 16.00
N ALA A 75 -15.44 -14.08 15.63
CA ALA A 75 -15.90 -12.71 15.81
C ALA A 75 -16.00 -12.29 17.28
N THR A 76 -16.39 -13.21 18.19
CA THR A 76 -16.64 -12.89 19.61
C THR A 76 -15.45 -13.16 20.52
N HIS A 77 -14.53 -14.04 20.14
CA HIS A 77 -13.42 -14.46 20.99
C HIS A 77 -12.05 -14.38 20.32
N LEU A 78 -11.85 -15.06 19.18
CA LEU A 78 -10.51 -15.26 18.64
C LEU A 78 -9.95 -13.96 18.03
N PHE A 79 -10.76 -13.22 17.29
CA PHE A 79 -10.35 -11.94 16.70
C PHE A 79 -10.14 -10.85 17.76
N PRO A 80 -11.01 -10.67 18.77
CA PRO A 80 -10.73 -9.80 19.91
C PRO A 80 -9.43 -10.15 20.65
N ASN A 81 -9.12 -11.44 20.89
CA ASN A 81 -7.86 -11.86 21.48
C ASN A 81 -6.65 -11.41 20.63
N MET A 82 -6.73 -11.55 19.31
CA MET A 82 -5.68 -11.11 18.40
C MET A 82 -5.51 -9.58 18.41
N ILE A 83 -6.60 -8.83 18.40
CA ILE A 83 -6.55 -7.36 18.52
C ILE A 83 -5.93 -6.94 19.87
N GLU A 84 -6.29 -7.61 20.96
CA GLU A 84 -5.70 -7.34 22.30
C GLU A 84 -4.18 -7.54 22.28
N GLU A 85 -3.70 -8.65 21.69
CA GLU A 85 -2.26 -8.94 21.61
C GLU A 85 -1.53 -7.91 20.74
N MET A 86 -2.08 -7.56 19.58
CA MET A 86 -1.52 -6.50 18.73
C MET A 86 -1.54 -5.14 19.46
N ASN A 87 -2.58 -4.81 20.21
CA ASN A 87 -2.68 -3.59 21.00
C ASN A 87 -1.62 -3.49 22.10
N ALA A 88 -1.12 -4.61 22.60
CA ALA A 88 -0.03 -4.66 23.58
C ALA A 88 1.35 -4.53 22.92
N ALA A 89 1.46 -4.74 21.61
CA ALA A 89 2.70 -4.62 20.86
C ALA A 89 2.95 -3.17 20.41
N ARG A 90 4.24 -2.81 20.19
CA ARG A 90 4.60 -1.52 19.58
C ARG A 90 4.56 -1.64 18.06
N LEU A 91 3.47 -1.25 17.44
CA LEU A 91 3.28 -1.30 16.00
C LEU A 91 3.07 0.10 15.42
N ALA A 92 3.58 0.33 14.21
CA ALA A 92 3.32 1.53 13.43
C ALA A 92 1.86 1.56 12.95
N PHE A 93 1.38 0.42 12.44
CA PHE A 93 0.02 0.20 11.95
C PHE A 93 -0.28 -1.31 11.85
N VAL A 94 -1.52 -1.63 11.56
CA VAL A 94 -2.03 -2.98 11.23
C VAL A 94 -2.62 -2.91 9.83
N VAL A 95 -2.37 -3.92 8.99
CA VAL A 95 -3.02 -4.07 7.68
C VAL A 95 -3.83 -5.36 7.70
N HIS A 96 -5.10 -5.26 7.34
CA HIS A 96 -5.98 -6.39 7.07
C HIS A 96 -6.14 -6.50 5.55
N ASP A 97 -5.60 -7.56 4.96
CA ASP A 97 -5.49 -7.71 3.50
C ASP A 97 -6.79 -8.13 2.81
N GLY A 98 -7.83 -8.44 3.58
CA GLY A 98 -9.16 -8.70 3.03
C GLY A 98 -9.92 -9.75 3.83
N ASP A 99 -11.15 -9.96 3.42
CA ASP A 99 -12.07 -10.96 3.93
C ASP A 99 -12.35 -10.99 5.44
N ILE A 100 -13.46 -10.34 5.80
CA ILE A 100 -13.96 -10.18 7.18
C ILE A 100 -15.21 -11.03 7.49
N LYS A 101 -15.54 -11.98 6.64
CA LYS A 101 -16.60 -12.99 6.81
C LYS A 101 -16.37 -14.16 5.85
N SER A 102 -16.95 -15.30 6.13
CA SER A 102 -16.92 -16.45 5.22
C SER A 102 -17.67 -16.20 3.91
N GLY A 103 -17.22 -16.80 2.82
CA GLY A 103 -17.92 -16.82 1.52
C GLY A 103 -19.30 -17.50 1.54
N SER A 104 -19.74 -18.05 2.68
CA SER A 104 -21.08 -18.64 2.88
C SER A 104 -21.96 -17.87 3.86
N THR A 105 -21.43 -16.86 4.55
CA THR A 105 -22.21 -16.01 5.47
C THR A 105 -22.98 -14.95 4.66
N PRO A 106 -24.24 -14.61 5.03
CA PRO A 106 -24.97 -13.52 4.38
C PRO A 106 -24.22 -12.19 4.40
N CYS A 107 -24.36 -11.42 3.31
CA CYS A 107 -23.72 -10.12 3.15
C CYS A 107 -24.58 -8.98 3.71
N THR A 108 -25.06 -9.09 4.95
CA THR A 108 -25.92 -8.08 5.56
C THR A 108 -25.12 -6.86 6.02
N ASP A 109 -25.82 -5.74 6.17
CA ASP A 109 -25.24 -4.49 6.68
C ASP A 109 -24.68 -4.69 8.10
N GLU A 110 -25.42 -5.40 8.96
CA GLU A 110 -25.03 -5.66 10.35
C GLU A 110 -23.72 -6.47 10.42
N ALA A 111 -23.51 -7.41 9.48
CA ALA A 111 -22.27 -8.18 9.42
C ALA A 111 -21.06 -7.26 9.14
N PHE A 112 -21.20 -6.29 8.25
CA PHE A 112 -20.16 -5.33 7.93
C PHE A 112 -19.93 -4.31 9.06
N GLU A 113 -21.01 -3.79 9.63
CA GLU A 113 -20.96 -2.81 10.72
C GLU A 113 -20.32 -3.40 11.99
N ARG A 114 -20.61 -4.67 12.31
CA ARG A 114 -19.97 -5.36 13.43
C ARG A 114 -18.44 -5.36 13.28
N VAL A 115 -17.94 -5.73 12.14
CA VAL A 115 -16.48 -5.76 11.93
C VAL A 115 -15.88 -4.35 11.87
N PHE A 116 -16.60 -3.39 11.29
CA PHE A 116 -16.18 -2.00 11.33
C PHE A 116 -15.97 -1.51 12.78
N VAL A 117 -16.91 -1.81 13.68
CA VAL A 117 -16.80 -1.48 15.11
C VAL A 117 -15.60 -2.20 15.75
N GLN A 118 -15.37 -3.47 15.43
CA GLN A 118 -14.22 -4.21 15.93
C GLN A 118 -12.89 -3.58 15.46
N PHE A 119 -12.78 -3.15 14.21
CA PHE A 119 -11.58 -2.48 13.72
C PHE A 119 -11.26 -1.18 14.44
N GLN A 120 -12.29 -0.45 14.93
CA GLN A 120 -12.08 0.75 15.73
C GLN A 120 -11.52 0.48 17.14
N THR A 121 -11.51 -0.78 17.62
CA THR A 121 -10.89 -1.15 18.89
C THR A 121 -9.36 -1.27 18.80
N SER A 122 -8.80 -1.29 17.59
CA SER A 122 -7.35 -1.26 17.40
C SER A 122 -6.78 0.06 17.91
N ARG A 123 -5.81 0.01 18.83
CA ARG A 123 -5.04 1.19 19.27
C ARG A 123 -4.15 1.75 18.17
N HIS A 124 -3.77 0.91 17.21
CA HIS A 124 -2.94 1.28 16.08
C HIS A 124 -3.80 1.74 14.90
N PRO A 125 -3.25 2.52 13.96
CA PRO A 125 -3.88 2.71 12.67
C PRO A 125 -4.17 1.35 12.05
N LEU A 126 -5.41 1.12 11.60
CA LEU A 126 -5.80 -0.12 10.94
C LEU A 126 -6.21 0.20 9.50
N ILE A 127 -5.51 -0.40 8.55
CA ILE A 127 -5.72 -0.24 7.11
C ILE A 127 -6.41 -1.52 6.65
N TYR A 128 -7.57 -1.38 5.98
CA TYR A 128 -8.38 -2.50 5.53
C TYR A 128 -8.52 -2.49 4.01
N LEU A 129 -8.31 -3.65 3.39
CA LEU A 129 -8.54 -3.89 1.97
C LEU A 129 -9.76 -4.77 1.77
N PHE A 130 -10.37 -4.65 0.60
CA PHE A 130 -11.58 -5.40 0.28
C PHE A 130 -11.22 -6.76 -0.31
N GLY A 131 -11.95 -7.80 0.13
CA GLY A 131 -11.89 -9.15 -0.44
C GLY A 131 -13.18 -9.53 -1.16
N ASP A 132 -13.21 -10.71 -1.77
CA ASP A 132 -14.33 -11.21 -2.57
C ASP A 132 -15.56 -11.58 -1.74
N ASN A 133 -15.38 -12.15 -0.55
CA ASN A 133 -16.46 -12.60 0.31
C ASN A 133 -17.44 -11.48 0.75
N LYS A 134 -17.11 -10.21 0.51
CA LYS A 134 -17.92 -9.05 0.90
C LYS A 134 -18.69 -8.43 -0.24
N TRP A 135 -18.33 -8.68 -1.49
CA TRP A 135 -19.01 -8.05 -2.60
C TRP A 135 -19.17 -8.99 -3.81
N SER A 136 -18.12 -9.50 -4.44
CA SER A 136 -18.26 -10.35 -5.63
C SER A 136 -19.00 -11.66 -5.33
N ASP A 137 -18.76 -12.25 -4.16
CA ASP A 137 -19.41 -13.46 -3.69
C ASP A 137 -20.82 -13.24 -3.16
N CYS A 138 -21.21 -12.02 -2.88
CA CYS A 138 -22.53 -11.71 -2.33
C CYS A 138 -23.68 -12.00 -3.29
N GLY A 139 -23.40 -12.14 -4.58
CA GLY A 139 -24.38 -12.58 -5.59
C GLY A 139 -24.78 -14.06 -5.52
N ARG A 140 -24.09 -14.87 -4.70
CA ARG A 140 -24.40 -16.29 -4.54
C ARG A 140 -25.70 -16.49 -3.73
N VAL A 141 -26.49 -17.51 -4.06
CA VAL A 141 -27.75 -17.83 -3.35
C VAL A 141 -27.52 -18.00 -1.85
N LYS A 142 -26.46 -18.69 -1.45
CA LYS A 142 -26.10 -18.94 -0.04
C LYS A 142 -25.76 -17.69 0.76
N THR A 143 -25.48 -16.57 0.09
CA THR A 143 -25.17 -15.28 0.70
C THR A 143 -26.31 -14.27 0.60
N ASN A 144 -27.53 -14.74 0.36
CA ASN A 144 -28.78 -13.97 0.15
C ASN A 144 -28.87 -13.26 -1.21
N ALA A 145 -28.03 -13.60 -2.19
CA ALA A 145 -28.08 -13.09 -3.57
C ALA A 145 -28.17 -11.56 -3.67
N PHE A 146 -27.37 -10.86 -2.88
CA PHE A 146 -27.25 -9.40 -2.99
C PHE A 146 -26.56 -9.00 -4.30
N ASP A 147 -26.85 -7.80 -4.80
CA ASP A 147 -26.11 -7.24 -5.93
C ASP A 147 -24.65 -6.96 -5.53
N PRO A 148 -23.64 -7.56 -6.20
CA PRO A 148 -22.22 -7.35 -5.86
C PRO A 148 -21.80 -5.87 -5.94
N SER A 149 -22.30 -5.11 -6.90
CA SER A 149 -21.95 -3.70 -7.07
C SER A 149 -22.52 -2.83 -5.97
N GLU A 150 -23.73 -3.14 -5.51
CA GLU A 150 -24.35 -2.49 -4.37
C GLU A 150 -23.59 -2.81 -3.07
N ARG A 151 -23.19 -4.07 -2.86
CA ARG A 151 -22.36 -4.45 -1.69
C ARG A 151 -21.00 -3.77 -1.70
N LEU A 152 -20.35 -3.66 -2.86
CA LEU A 152 -19.11 -2.89 -2.99
C LEU A 152 -19.32 -1.42 -2.62
N GLN A 153 -20.44 -0.81 -3.03
CA GLN A 153 -20.74 0.56 -2.66
C GLN A 153 -20.96 0.68 -1.14
N LYS A 154 -21.68 -0.26 -0.51
CA LYS A 154 -21.86 -0.29 0.95
C LYS A 154 -20.52 -0.37 1.70
N LEU A 155 -19.58 -1.18 1.20
CA LEU A 155 -18.22 -1.24 1.77
C LEU A 155 -17.49 0.11 1.64
N ARG A 156 -17.58 0.76 0.49
CA ARG A 156 -17.01 2.10 0.29
C ARG A 156 -17.60 3.12 1.25
N ASP A 157 -18.91 3.12 1.42
CA ASP A 157 -19.62 4.04 2.32
C ASP A 157 -19.24 3.83 3.78
N LEU A 158 -18.95 2.59 4.19
CA LEU A 158 -18.62 2.25 5.57
C LEU A 158 -17.11 2.43 5.87
N PHE A 159 -16.24 1.89 5.02
CA PHE A 159 -14.81 1.78 5.31
C PHE A 159 -13.93 2.87 4.67
N THR A 160 -14.48 3.68 3.75
CA THR A 160 -13.69 4.70 3.03
C THR A 160 -14.25 6.11 3.19
N GLN A 161 -14.87 6.42 4.33
CA GLN A 161 -15.50 7.72 4.61
C GLN A 161 -14.50 8.89 4.63
N SER A 162 -13.24 8.62 4.96
CA SER A 162 -12.19 9.64 5.00
C SER A 162 -10.90 9.11 4.35
N ASP A 163 -9.96 10.02 4.14
CA ASP A 163 -8.61 9.68 3.65
C ASP A 163 -7.66 9.32 4.80
N GLN A 164 -8.21 8.65 5.80
CA GLN A 164 -7.46 8.13 6.96
C GLN A 164 -7.78 6.65 7.17
N SER A 165 -6.85 5.97 7.87
CA SER A 165 -7.04 4.61 8.34
C SER A 165 -8.17 4.50 9.38
N LEU A 166 -8.60 3.28 9.66
CA LEU A 166 -9.41 2.92 10.82
C LEU A 166 -8.53 2.87 12.08
N GLY A 167 -9.09 2.38 13.20
CA GLY A 167 -8.42 2.31 14.50
C GLY A 167 -8.43 3.64 15.24
N GLN A 168 -7.89 3.65 16.47
CA GLN A 168 -7.89 4.82 17.35
C GLN A 168 -6.86 5.86 16.94
N ARG A 169 -5.65 5.43 16.55
CA ARG A 169 -4.66 6.28 15.89
C ARG A 169 -4.90 6.23 14.38
N LYS A 170 -4.49 7.29 13.69
CA LYS A 170 -4.76 7.44 12.25
C LYS A 170 -3.47 7.63 11.47
N VAL A 171 -3.47 7.14 10.24
CA VAL A 171 -2.48 7.43 9.21
C VAL A 171 -3.22 7.94 7.98
N ALA A 172 -2.67 8.95 7.32
CA ALA A 172 -3.22 9.46 6.07
C ALA A 172 -2.99 8.46 4.93
N LEU A 173 -4.00 8.27 4.09
CA LEU A 173 -4.02 7.37 2.95
C LEU A 173 -4.32 8.19 1.69
N ALA A 174 -3.45 8.12 0.69
CA ALA A 174 -3.79 8.61 -0.64
C ALA A 174 -4.74 7.60 -1.29
N ARG A 175 -5.83 8.08 -1.88
CA ARG A 175 -6.82 7.25 -2.58
C ARG A 175 -6.73 7.48 -4.07
N GLN A 176 -6.86 6.41 -4.86
CA GLN A 176 -6.86 6.52 -6.32
C GLN A 176 -8.02 7.38 -6.83
N SER A 177 -9.13 7.41 -6.12
CA SER A 177 -10.29 8.24 -6.45
C SER A 177 -10.03 9.75 -6.42
N SER A 178 -8.88 10.21 -5.93
CA SER A 178 -8.45 11.61 -6.07
C SER A 178 -8.10 11.98 -7.52
N GLU A 179 -7.86 10.98 -8.38
CA GLU A 179 -7.68 11.17 -9.81
C GLU A 179 -9.05 11.06 -10.52
N PRO A 180 -9.48 12.08 -11.29
CA PRO A 180 -10.82 12.09 -11.92
C PRO A 180 -11.13 10.87 -12.77
N ARG A 181 -10.15 10.33 -13.50
CA ARG A 181 -10.30 9.10 -14.32
C ARG A 181 -10.58 7.85 -13.50
N PHE A 182 -10.26 7.86 -12.22
CA PHE A 182 -10.41 6.74 -11.29
C PHE A 182 -11.30 7.06 -10.09
N ALA A 183 -12.15 8.06 -10.19
CA ALA A 183 -13.02 8.55 -9.11
C ALA A 183 -13.87 7.45 -8.43
N ALA A 184 -14.16 6.36 -9.15
CA ALA A 184 -14.94 5.23 -8.63
C ALA A 184 -14.14 4.29 -7.70
N PHE A 185 -12.80 4.35 -7.69
CA PHE A 185 -11.95 3.35 -6.98
C PHE A 185 -11.38 3.91 -5.67
N ARG A 186 -12.28 4.21 -4.70
CA ARG A 186 -11.92 4.74 -3.38
C ARG A 186 -11.18 3.73 -2.51
N GLU A 187 -11.36 2.46 -2.73
CA GLU A 187 -10.74 1.35 -2.02
C GLU A 187 -9.26 1.16 -2.35
N ASN A 188 -8.81 1.61 -3.52
CA ASN A 188 -7.39 1.59 -3.86
C ASN A 188 -6.67 2.71 -3.12
N ILE A 189 -5.71 2.32 -2.28
CA ILE A 189 -5.04 3.21 -1.34
C ILE A 189 -3.52 3.06 -1.41
N ARG A 190 -2.78 4.10 -1.03
CA ARG A 190 -1.34 4.03 -0.79
C ARG A 190 -0.89 4.96 0.31
N TRP A 191 0.22 4.62 0.92
CA TRP A 191 0.91 5.46 1.91
C TRP A 191 2.39 5.15 1.90
N THR A 192 3.18 6.08 2.38
CA THR A 192 4.62 5.89 2.61
C THR A 192 4.88 5.89 4.11
N HIS A 193 5.61 4.91 4.61
CA HIS A 193 6.04 4.88 6.00
C HIS A 193 7.46 4.36 6.09
N GLY A 194 8.32 5.08 6.83
CA GLY A 194 9.70 4.67 7.07
C GLY A 194 10.46 4.28 5.79
N GLY A 195 10.29 5.01 4.68
CA GLY A 195 11.00 4.76 3.42
C GLY A 195 10.49 3.56 2.60
N VAL A 196 9.33 3.01 2.93
CA VAL A 196 8.65 1.97 2.17
C VAL A 196 7.37 2.52 1.56
N MET A 197 7.12 2.22 0.28
CA MET A 197 5.85 2.45 -0.40
C MET A 197 4.93 1.25 -0.13
N PHE A 198 3.74 1.52 0.34
CA PHE A 198 2.64 0.55 0.48
C PHE A 198 1.51 0.91 -0.48
N ALA A 199 1.01 -0.07 -1.22
CA ALA A 199 -0.12 0.11 -2.13
C ALA A 199 -1.14 -1.03 -1.94
N GLY A 200 -2.34 -0.67 -1.51
CA GLY A 200 -3.48 -1.57 -1.38
C GLY A 200 -4.36 -1.52 -2.62
N LEU A 201 -4.77 -2.70 -3.08
CA LEU A 201 -5.49 -2.93 -4.32
C LEU A 201 -6.79 -3.70 -4.06
N ASN A 202 -7.85 -3.36 -4.75
CA ASN A 202 -9.07 -4.17 -4.77
C ASN A 202 -8.93 -5.26 -5.84
N VAL A 203 -8.45 -6.42 -5.43
CA VAL A 203 -8.30 -7.62 -6.27
C VAL A 203 -8.97 -8.77 -5.51
N PRO A 204 -10.22 -9.13 -5.87
CA PRO A 204 -10.97 -10.19 -5.19
C PRO A 204 -10.49 -11.58 -5.57
N GLY A 205 -10.73 -12.55 -4.71
CA GLY A 205 -10.38 -13.96 -4.87
C GLY A 205 -10.97 -14.66 -6.10
N ASP A 206 -10.98 -15.98 -6.08
CA ASP A 206 -11.29 -16.85 -7.22
C ASP A 206 -10.41 -16.54 -8.45
N ASP A 207 -10.99 -15.99 -9.52
CA ASP A 207 -10.28 -15.61 -10.75
C ASP A 207 -10.22 -14.09 -10.99
N ASN A 208 -10.18 -13.31 -9.93
CA ASN A 208 -10.24 -11.84 -9.98
C ASN A 208 -11.53 -11.31 -10.61
N HIS A 209 -12.63 -12.06 -10.47
CA HIS A 209 -13.94 -11.76 -11.07
C HIS A 209 -13.87 -11.55 -12.61
N PHE A 210 -12.98 -12.30 -13.25
CA PHE A 210 -12.65 -12.20 -14.67
C PHE A 210 -13.87 -12.47 -15.57
N GLY A 211 -14.00 -11.65 -16.60
CA GLY A 211 -15.06 -11.78 -17.60
C GLY A 211 -16.39 -11.11 -17.23
N THR A 212 -16.45 -10.44 -16.07
CA THR A 212 -17.57 -9.59 -15.71
C THR A 212 -17.39 -8.15 -16.24
N PRO A 213 -18.47 -7.37 -16.39
CA PRO A 213 -18.37 -5.99 -16.86
C PRO A 213 -17.51 -5.08 -15.99
N GLU A 214 -17.41 -5.36 -14.67
CA GLU A 214 -16.62 -4.54 -13.73
C GLU A 214 -15.13 -4.84 -13.77
N PHE A 215 -14.73 -6.06 -14.19
CA PHE A 215 -13.34 -6.49 -14.21
C PHE A 215 -12.42 -5.54 -15.00
N GLY A 216 -12.79 -5.22 -16.24
CA GLY A 216 -11.92 -4.42 -17.12
C GLY A 216 -11.56 -3.05 -16.52
N PRO A 217 -12.54 -2.21 -16.13
CA PRO A 217 -12.28 -0.93 -15.49
C PRO A 217 -11.47 -1.04 -14.19
N ARG A 218 -11.79 -2.00 -13.32
CA ARG A 218 -11.07 -2.19 -12.05
C ARG A 218 -9.64 -2.68 -12.26
N ASN A 219 -9.43 -3.64 -13.17
CA ASN A 219 -8.09 -4.13 -13.49
C ASN A 219 -7.21 -3.01 -14.07
N ALA A 220 -7.74 -2.18 -14.98
CA ALA A 220 -7.02 -1.02 -15.51
C ALA A 220 -6.66 -0.01 -14.39
N ALA A 221 -7.56 0.22 -13.44
CA ALA A 221 -7.30 1.08 -12.29
C ALA A 221 -6.19 0.48 -11.40
N ASN A 222 -6.26 -0.81 -11.08
CA ASN A 222 -5.24 -1.50 -10.29
C ASN A 222 -3.86 -1.44 -10.96
N ILE A 223 -3.78 -1.69 -12.26
CA ILE A 223 -2.53 -1.62 -13.03
C ILE A 223 -1.94 -0.20 -12.97
N ALA A 224 -2.74 0.82 -13.20
CA ALA A 224 -2.28 2.21 -13.10
C ALA A 224 -1.78 2.53 -11.69
N TRP A 225 -2.48 2.05 -10.65
CA TRP A 225 -2.09 2.30 -9.26
C TRP A 225 -0.78 1.62 -8.87
N ILE A 226 -0.53 0.40 -9.39
CA ILE A 226 0.75 -0.30 -9.24
C ILE A 226 1.88 0.52 -9.89
N GLN A 227 1.69 0.94 -11.15
CA GLN A 227 2.70 1.71 -11.87
C GLN A 227 3.02 3.04 -11.17
N ASP A 228 2.00 3.75 -10.68
CA ASP A 228 2.17 4.99 -9.92
C ASP A 228 2.92 4.76 -8.60
N ALA A 229 2.64 3.67 -7.89
CA ALA A 229 3.35 3.32 -6.66
C ALA A 229 4.86 3.11 -6.92
N PHE A 230 5.23 2.38 -7.98
CA PHE A 230 6.62 2.19 -8.37
C PHE A 230 7.28 3.48 -8.88
N ALA A 231 6.56 4.29 -9.65
CA ALA A 231 7.06 5.58 -10.14
C ALA A 231 7.40 6.53 -8.97
N ILE A 232 6.52 6.64 -7.99
CA ILE A 232 6.74 7.44 -6.77
C ILE A 232 7.90 6.85 -5.96
N ALA A 233 7.93 5.54 -5.74
CA ALA A 233 9.00 4.88 -4.99
C ALA A 233 10.37 5.10 -5.63
N THR A 234 10.44 5.10 -6.95
CA THR A 234 11.67 5.38 -7.71
C THR A 234 12.06 6.85 -7.61
N LYS A 235 11.12 7.78 -7.83
CA LYS A 235 11.34 9.22 -7.77
C LYS A 235 11.80 9.67 -6.38
N GLU A 236 11.21 9.12 -5.32
CA GLU A 236 11.53 9.45 -3.93
C GLU A 236 12.68 8.59 -3.37
N ASN A 237 13.28 7.75 -4.20
CA ASN A 237 14.35 6.83 -3.83
C ASN A 237 14.01 5.94 -2.62
N LEU A 238 12.77 5.49 -2.52
CA LEU A 238 12.33 4.62 -1.42
C LEU A 238 13.08 3.29 -1.43
N ARG A 239 13.09 2.61 -0.29
CA ARG A 239 13.87 1.39 -0.06
C ARG A 239 13.19 0.13 -0.55
N ALA A 240 11.87 0.09 -0.54
CA ALA A 240 11.08 -1.07 -0.93
C ALA A 240 9.67 -0.66 -1.37
N VAL A 241 8.98 -1.58 -2.03
CA VAL A 241 7.54 -1.50 -2.36
C VAL A 241 6.85 -2.72 -1.77
N MET A 242 5.71 -2.51 -1.11
CA MET A 242 4.80 -3.56 -0.68
C MET A 242 3.44 -3.37 -1.33
N LEU A 243 3.06 -4.30 -2.20
CA LEU A 243 1.74 -4.41 -2.79
C LEU A 243 0.88 -5.32 -1.93
N ILE A 244 -0.37 -4.96 -1.69
CA ILE A 244 -1.27 -5.71 -0.81
C ILE A 244 -2.62 -5.86 -1.49
N MET A 245 -3.13 -7.08 -1.56
CA MET A 245 -4.44 -7.42 -2.10
C MET A 245 -5.01 -8.64 -1.37
N GLN A 246 -6.29 -8.97 -1.58
CA GLN A 246 -6.85 -10.16 -0.93
C GLN A 246 -6.57 -11.42 -1.73
N ALA A 247 -6.77 -11.42 -3.04
CA ALA A 247 -6.74 -12.61 -3.88
C ALA A 247 -5.40 -13.34 -3.93
N ASN A 248 -5.42 -14.66 -3.93
CA ASN A 248 -4.28 -15.48 -4.33
C ASN A 248 -4.12 -15.44 -5.87
N PRO A 249 -3.02 -14.89 -6.42
CA PRO A 249 -2.86 -14.78 -7.87
C PRO A 249 -2.41 -16.08 -8.54
N HIS A 250 -2.42 -17.21 -7.84
CA HIS A 250 -2.16 -18.54 -8.34
C HIS A 250 -0.85 -18.67 -9.15
N PHE A 251 0.27 -18.24 -8.57
CA PHE A 251 1.60 -18.34 -9.21
C PHE A 251 1.95 -19.74 -9.71
N ASP A 252 1.44 -20.76 -9.02
CA ASP A 252 1.74 -22.16 -9.30
C ASP A 252 0.94 -22.75 -10.48
N LEU A 253 -0.06 -22.02 -10.98
CA LEU A 253 -0.90 -22.45 -12.09
C LEU A 253 -0.39 -21.93 -13.43
N ALA A 254 -0.69 -22.65 -14.50
CA ALA A 254 -0.40 -22.19 -15.86
C ALA A 254 -1.18 -20.92 -16.20
N VAL A 255 -0.60 -20.05 -17.02
CA VAL A 255 -1.23 -18.76 -17.45
C VAL A 255 -2.58 -18.93 -18.15
N THR A 256 -2.81 -20.13 -18.74
CA THR A 256 -4.09 -20.51 -19.38
C THR A 256 -5.12 -21.06 -18.39
N ASN A 257 -4.74 -21.30 -17.13
CA ASN A 257 -5.65 -21.82 -16.13
C ASN A 257 -6.76 -20.79 -15.84
N ARG A 258 -7.98 -21.27 -15.66
CA ARG A 258 -9.15 -20.44 -15.40
C ARG A 258 -8.95 -19.52 -14.18
N LEU A 259 -8.42 -20.05 -13.09
CA LEU A 259 -8.19 -19.30 -11.85
C LEU A 259 -7.04 -18.27 -11.98
N ARG A 260 -6.09 -18.50 -12.90
CA ARG A 260 -4.92 -17.64 -13.07
C ARG A 260 -5.16 -16.47 -14.04
N ARG A 261 -5.99 -16.66 -15.07
CA ARG A 261 -6.06 -15.77 -16.23
C ARG A 261 -6.45 -14.32 -15.88
N GLY A 262 -7.28 -14.12 -14.85
CA GLY A 262 -7.67 -12.78 -14.39
C GLY A 262 -6.55 -11.99 -13.72
N PHE A 263 -5.41 -12.62 -13.44
CA PHE A 263 -4.24 -11.99 -12.81
C PHE A 263 -3.08 -11.76 -13.78
N ASN A 264 -3.09 -12.36 -14.97
CA ASN A 264 -1.92 -12.39 -15.85
C ASN A 264 -1.38 -11.00 -16.18
N GLU A 265 -2.25 -10.09 -16.63
CA GLU A 265 -1.85 -8.73 -17.01
C GLU A 265 -1.25 -7.96 -15.82
N MET A 266 -1.86 -8.06 -14.65
CA MET A 266 -1.35 -7.44 -13.43
C MET A 266 0.01 -8.03 -13.03
N LEU A 267 0.18 -9.33 -13.13
CA LEU A 267 1.44 -10.00 -12.79
C LEU A 267 2.56 -9.67 -13.79
N GLU A 268 2.25 -9.47 -15.08
CA GLU A 268 3.21 -8.97 -16.07
C GLU A 268 3.70 -7.56 -15.71
N VAL A 269 2.80 -6.71 -15.25
CA VAL A 269 3.16 -5.36 -14.78
C VAL A 269 4.02 -5.45 -13.51
N ILE A 270 3.64 -6.26 -12.53
CA ILE A 270 4.42 -6.47 -11.31
C ILE A 270 5.82 -7.00 -11.64
N GLU A 271 5.94 -7.96 -12.56
CA GLU A 271 7.24 -8.47 -13.04
C GLU A 271 8.10 -7.32 -13.59
N LYS A 272 7.56 -6.57 -14.55
CA LYS A 272 8.25 -5.47 -15.23
C LYS A 272 8.73 -4.42 -14.24
N GLU A 273 7.85 -3.95 -13.37
CA GLU A 273 8.17 -2.90 -12.40
C GLU A 273 9.17 -3.39 -11.34
N THR A 274 9.06 -4.65 -10.88
CA THR A 274 10.00 -5.26 -9.93
C THR A 274 11.41 -5.34 -10.51
N LEU A 275 11.55 -5.78 -11.77
CA LEU A 275 12.84 -5.84 -12.47
C LEU A 275 13.45 -4.45 -12.69
N ALA A 276 12.63 -3.44 -12.95
CA ALA A 276 13.07 -2.05 -13.12
C ALA A 276 13.50 -1.41 -11.81
N PHE A 277 12.76 -1.66 -10.73
CA PHE A 277 12.99 -1.06 -9.40
C PHE A 277 14.25 -1.57 -8.71
N LYS A 278 14.62 -2.85 -8.88
CA LYS A 278 15.85 -3.50 -8.39
C LYS A 278 16.05 -3.49 -6.87
N LYS A 279 15.06 -3.06 -6.10
CA LYS A 279 15.03 -3.09 -4.63
C LYS A 279 13.95 -4.07 -4.19
N PRO A 280 13.86 -4.43 -2.89
CA PRO A 280 12.86 -5.39 -2.42
C PRO A 280 11.44 -5.00 -2.76
N VAL A 281 10.69 -5.96 -3.31
CA VAL A 281 9.26 -5.89 -3.60
C VAL A 281 8.58 -7.05 -2.90
N VAL A 282 7.51 -6.75 -2.18
CA VAL A 282 6.69 -7.75 -1.50
C VAL A 282 5.26 -7.68 -2.06
N LEU A 283 4.68 -8.83 -2.37
CA LEU A 283 3.25 -8.97 -2.61
C LEU A 283 2.64 -9.73 -1.43
N VAL A 284 1.74 -9.06 -0.71
CA VAL A 284 0.95 -9.64 0.38
C VAL A 284 -0.43 -10.01 -0.15
N HIS A 285 -0.90 -11.19 0.21
CA HIS A 285 -2.27 -11.63 -0.08
C HIS A 285 -2.79 -12.63 0.97
N GLY A 286 -4.09 -12.91 0.94
CA GLY A 286 -4.78 -13.95 1.70
C GLY A 286 -5.38 -15.02 0.80
N ASP A 287 -6.69 -15.27 0.96
CA ASP A 287 -7.59 -16.07 0.11
C ASP A 287 -7.48 -17.60 0.29
N SER A 288 -6.31 -18.20 0.16
CA SER A 288 -6.21 -19.65 0.33
C SER A 288 -5.99 -20.09 1.79
N HIS A 289 -5.87 -19.14 2.74
CA HIS A 289 -5.68 -19.39 4.17
C HIS A 289 -4.44 -20.24 4.52
N TYR A 290 -3.47 -20.25 3.64
CA TYR A 290 -2.27 -21.05 3.80
C TYR A 290 -1.05 -20.14 4.04
N PHE A 291 -0.76 -19.87 5.31
CA PHE A 291 0.39 -19.04 5.66
C PHE A 291 1.68 -19.54 4.99
N ARG A 292 2.30 -18.68 4.19
CA ARG A 292 3.57 -18.96 3.53
C ARG A 292 4.33 -17.70 3.14
N ILE A 293 5.64 -17.86 3.03
CA ILE A 293 6.56 -16.83 2.54
C ILE A 293 7.49 -17.51 1.55
N ASP A 294 7.48 -17.07 0.29
CA ASP A 294 8.29 -17.65 -0.76
C ASP A 294 8.59 -16.65 -1.90
N GLN A 295 9.25 -17.11 -2.95
CA GLN A 295 9.62 -16.30 -4.11
C GLN A 295 9.11 -16.98 -5.40
N PRO A 296 7.80 -16.95 -5.69
CA PRO A 296 7.21 -17.71 -6.79
C PRO A 296 7.33 -17.01 -8.15
N LEU A 297 7.66 -15.72 -8.20
CA LEU A 297 7.67 -14.95 -9.45
C LEU A 297 8.89 -15.33 -10.29
N LEU A 298 8.63 -15.84 -11.49
CA LEU A 298 9.65 -16.15 -12.48
C LEU A 298 9.61 -15.12 -13.60
N GLY A 299 10.78 -14.69 -14.04
CA GLY A 299 10.88 -13.83 -15.21
C GLY A 299 10.31 -14.53 -16.45
N SER A 300 9.38 -13.89 -17.13
CA SER A 300 8.65 -14.46 -18.28
C SER A 300 9.60 -14.88 -19.42
N ARG A 301 10.66 -14.11 -19.64
CA ARG A 301 11.70 -14.36 -20.66
C ARG A 301 12.82 -15.29 -20.14
N SER A 302 13.32 -15.01 -18.93
CA SER A 302 14.49 -15.71 -18.39
C SER A 302 14.14 -17.06 -17.78
N ARG A 303 12.90 -17.30 -17.41
CA ARG A 303 12.42 -18.46 -16.63
C ARG A 303 13.18 -18.64 -15.30
N ARG A 304 13.92 -17.62 -14.87
CA ARG A 304 14.63 -17.59 -13.60
C ARG A 304 13.81 -16.86 -12.56
N ARG A 305 14.01 -17.19 -11.30
CA ARG A 305 13.42 -16.53 -10.15
C ARG A 305 13.83 -15.06 -10.12
N ILE A 306 12.89 -14.19 -9.78
CA ILE A 306 13.15 -12.77 -9.55
C ILE A 306 13.47 -12.60 -8.07
N GLU A 307 14.76 -12.48 -7.76
CA GLU A 307 15.30 -12.59 -6.40
C GLU A 307 14.85 -11.45 -5.47
N ASN A 308 14.55 -10.28 -6.01
CA ASN A 308 14.06 -9.14 -5.24
C ASN A 308 12.53 -9.12 -5.05
N PHE A 309 11.83 -10.20 -5.42
CA PHE A 309 10.38 -10.36 -5.20
C PHE A 309 10.12 -11.41 -4.13
N THR A 310 9.24 -11.09 -3.18
CA THR A 310 8.76 -12.01 -2.15
C THR A 310 7.24 -11.99 -2.10
N ARG A 311 6.62 -13.19 -2.09
CA ARG A 311 5.21 -13.35 -1.74
C ARG A 311 5.08 -13.62 -0.26
N VAL A 312 4.07 -13.00 0.37
CA VAL A 312 3.60 -13.29 1.72
C VAL A 312 2.12 -13.58 1.65
N GLU A 313 1.71 -14.77 2.05
CA GLU A 313 0.32 -15.10 2.29
C GLU A 313 0.07 -15.12 3.79
N THR A 314 -0.94 -14.35 4.25
CA THR A 314 -1.24 -14.20 5.68
C THR A 314 -1.89 -15.46 6.26
N PHE A 315 -1.98 -15.53 7.58
CA PHE A 315 -2.88 -16.49 8.22
C PHE A 315 -4.33 -16.16 7.83
N GLY A 316 -5.16 -17.16 7.78
CA GLY A 316 -6.59 -17.06 7.54
C GLY A 316 -7.35 -18.17 8.24
N ASN A 317 -8.69 -18.15 8.21
CA ASN A 317 -9.55 -19.15 8.83
C ASN A 317 -9.06 -20.60 8.53
N PRO A 318 -8.90 -21.49 9.56
CA PRO A 318 -9.30 -21.31 10.96
C PRO A 318 -8.24 -20.63 11.86
N ASP A 319 -7.05 -20.32 11.32
CA ASP A 319 -5.88 -19.88 12.08
C ASP A 319 -5.93 -18.36 12.34
N VAL A 320 -6.54 -17.94 13.46
CA VAL A 320 -6.65 -16.53 13.85
C VAL A 320 -5.37 -16.08 14.55
N HIS A 321 -4.36 -15.82 13.74
CA HIS A 321 -3.03 -15.41 14.12
C HIS A 321 -2.57 -14.19 13.29
N TRP A 322 -1.41 -13.61 13.59
CA TRP A 322 -0.93 -12.45 12.87
C TRP A 322 0.54 -12.55 12.51
N LEU A 323 0.96 -11.78 11.52
CA LEU A 323 2.35 -11.70 11.09
C LEU A 323 2.93 -10.35 11.50
N ARG A 324 3.96 -10.36 12.35
CA ARG A 324 4.76 -9.17 12.61
C ARG A 324 5.77 -9.00 11.48
N VAL A 325 5.79 -7.83 10.90
CA VAL A 325 6.80 -7.44 9.91
C VAL A 325 7.70 -6.38 10.51
N SER A 326 8.98 -6.68 10.64
CA SER A 326 10.00 -5.72 11.06
C SER A 326 10.65 -5.12 9.82
N VAL A 327 10.70 -3.79 9.77
CA VAL A 327 11.38 -3.03 8.72
C VAL A 327 12.69 -2.46 9.29
N ASP A 328 13.81 -2.70 8.60
CA ASP A 328 15.11 -2.09 8.91
C ASP A 328 15.75 -1.57 7.62
N TRP A 329 15.95 -0.29 7.52
CA TRP A 329 16.57 0.35 6.35
C TRP A 329 18.00 -0.11 6.08
N ARG A 330 18.72 -0.58 7.11
CA ARG A 330 20.09 -1.03 7.02
C ARG A 330 20.22 -2.45 6.50
N ASP A 331 19.12 -3.21 6.56
CA ASP A 331 19.05 -4.55 5.98
C ASP A 331 18.82 -4.42 4.47
N PRO A 332 19.65 -5.00 3.59
CA PRO A 332 19.42 -5.02 2.16
C PRO A 332 18.06 -5.63 1.78
N ASN A 333 17.56 -6.57 2.57
CA ASN A 333 16.26 -7.22 2.37
C ASN A 333 15.10 -6.38 2.92
N VAL A 334 15.36 -5.34 3.72
CA VAL A 334 14.38 -4.42 4.31
C VAL A 334 13.42 -5.08 5.28
N PHE A 335 12.80 -6.21 4.92
CA PHE A 335 11.73 -6.86 5.66
C PHE A 335 12.19 -8.14 6.36
N ARG A 336 11.70 -8.34 7.59
CA ARG A 336 11.75 -9.62 8.30
C ARG A 336 10.36 -9.98 8.78
N PHE A 337 9.95 -11.21 8.56
CA PHE A 337 8.62 -11.72 8.83
C PHE A 337 8.66 -12.67 10.03
N HIS A 338 7.82 -12.42 11.04
CA HIS A 338 7.80 -13.17 12.30
C HIS A 338 6.36 -13.61 12.62
N PRO A 339 5.99 -14.87 12.37
CA PRO A 339 4.68 -15.40 12.77
C PRO A 339 4.44 -15.21 14.27
N GLN A 340 3.26 -14.72 14.62
CA GLN A 340 2.82 -14.53 15.99
C GLN A 340 1.60 -15.42 16.23
N TYR A 341 1.79 -16.45 17.02
CA TYR A 341 0.74 -17.37 17.41
C TYR A 341 0.04 -16.82 18.66
N VAL A 342 -1.19 -16.32 18.50
CA VAL A 342 -2.01 -15.78 19.60
C VAL A 342 -2.28 -16.88 20.60
N ARG A 343 -1.64 -16.82 21.78
CA ARG A 343 -1.68 -17.90 22.77
C ARG A 343 -3.08 -18.25 23.25
N LYS A 344 -3.96 -17.24 23.39
CA LYS A 344 -5.36 -17.43 23.79
C LYS A 344 -6.18 -18.18 22.73
N ASN A 345 -5.72 -18.20 21.47
CA ASN A 345 -6.39 -18.84 20.34
C ASN A 345 -5.89 -20.26 20.06
N LEU A 346 -4.77 -20.67 20.66
CA LEU A 346 -4.27 -22.03 20.52
C LEU A 346 -5.24 -23.01 21.19
N LEU A 347 -5.61 -24.05 20.46
CA LEU A 347 -6.43 -25.13 21.01
C LEU A 347 -5.70 -25.76 22.19
N LYS A 348 -6.39 -25.88 23.34
CA LYS A 348 -5.93 -26.72 24.44
C LYS A 348 -6.24 -28.17 24.03
N HIS A 349 -5.22 -28.91 23.65
CA HIS A 349 -5.32 -30.35 23.44
C HIS A 349 -5.42 -31.07 24.78
#